data_17878cdce21d5a59d5536c1d39fe4138
#
_entry.id   17878cdce21d5a59d5536c1d39fe4138
#
_cell.length_a   1.000
_cell.length_b   1.000
_cell.length_c   1.000
_cell.angle_alpha   90.00
_cell.angle_beta   90.00
_cell.angle_gamma   90.00
#
_symmetry.space_group_name_H-M   'P 1'
#
loop_
_entity.id
_entity.type
_entity.pdbx_description
1 polymer ?
#
loop_
_entity_poly.entity_id
_entity_poly.type
_entity_poly.pdbx_seq_one_letter_code
_entity_poly.pdbx_strand_id
1 'polypeptide(L)'
;MICKQKKLVKVLLLTVVVSLFTMTTAFAQEYPTQNNNARYIGISMLNADLSIDDNGKSSCSGNVTLNNSGYSADLTMELIQVDTGKVMKTWTDSGSISIRLTNKPWYVTSGHRYQVKVTVTVYNTSGKSIETTEEVSSIVKF
;
A
#
# COMPACT_ATOMS: atom_id res chain seq x y z
N MET A 1 -19.64 -62.93 6.07
CA MET A 1 -19.16 -61.87 6.98
C MET A 1 -18.19 -60.87 6.34
N ILE A 2 -17.49 -61.22 5.29
CA ILE A 2 -16.43 -60.38 4.66
C ILE A 2 -17.01 -59.20 3.82
N CYS A 3 -18.23 -59.32 3.28
CA CYS A 3 -18.82 -58.27 2.41
C CYS A 3 -19.29 -57.02 3.18
N LYS A 4 -19.67 -57.15 4.46
CA LYS A 4 -20.10 -56.01 5.30
C LYS A 4 -18.91 -55.16 5.76
N GLN A 5 -17.75 -55.75 5.99
CA GLN A 5 -16.56 -55.02 6.41
C GLN A 5 -15.99 -54.12 5.30
N LYS A 6 -16.04 -54.56 4.04
CA LYS A 6 -15.56 -53.76 2.90
C LYS A 6 -16.40 -52.49 2.67
N LYS A 7 -17.70 -52.51 2.96
CA LYS A 7 -18.57 -51.33 2.89
C LYS A 7 -18.29 -50.35 4.02
N LEU A 8 -18.04 -50.85 5.22
CA LEU A 8 -17.74 -50.00 6.39
C LEU A 8 -16.40 -49.26 6.23
N VAL A 9 -15.38 -49.95 5.72
CA VAL A 9 -14.07 -49.34 5.46
C VAL A 9 -14.16 -48.27 4.37
N LYS A 10 -14.95 -48.48 3.30
CA LYS A 10 -15.16 -47.48 2.25
C LYS A 10 -15.89 -46.22 2.76
N VAL A 11 -16.88 -46.40 3.64
CA VAL A 11 -17.61 -45.27 4.23
C VAL A 11 -16.70 -44.49 5.19
N LEU A 12 -15.89 -45.21 5.99
CA LEU A 12 -14.92 -44.56 6.90
C LEU A 12 -13.83 -43.79 6.16
N LEU A 13 -13.35 -44.33 5.03
CA LEU A 13 -12.35 -43.65 4.19
C LEU A 13 -12.93 -42.41 3.51
N LEU A 14 -14.20 -42.43 3.11
CA LEU A 14 -14.86 -41.30 2.48
C LEU A 14 -15.08 -40.14 3.48
N THR A 15 -15.41 -40.44 4.74
CA THR A 15 -15.61 -39.42 5.78
C THR A 15 -14.30 -38.77 6.20
N VAL A 16 -13.17 -39.47 6.16
CA VAL A 16 -11.84 -38.89 6.47
C VAL A 16 -11.37 -37.97 5.35
N VAL A 17 -11.68 -38.29 4.08
CA VAL A 17 -11.31 -37.42 2.94
C VAL A 17 -12.11 -36.11 2.90
N VAL A 18 -13.40 -36.16 3.30
CA VAL A 18 -14.26 -34.96 3.31
C VAL A 18 -13.86 -34.00 4.45
N SER A 19 -13.33 -34.49 5.57
CA SER A 19 -12.91 -33.66 6.70
C SER A 19 -11.57 -32.93 6.47
N LEU A 20 -10.79 -33.31 5.45
CA LEU A 20 -9.52 -32.67 5.13
C LEU A 20 -9.66 -31.41 4.23
N PHE A 21 -10.85 -31.16 3.67
CA PHE A 21 -11.07 -30.02 2.78
C PHE A 21 -11.68 -28.78 3.45
N THR A 22 -11.90 -28.77 4.76
CA THR A 22 -12.55 -27.66 5.46
C THR A 22 -11.60 -26.75 6.23
N MET A 23 -10.28 -26.86 6.05
CA MET A 23 -9.35 -25.86 6.58
C MET A 23 -9.05 -24.78 5.53
N THR A 24 -10.07 -24.02 5.12
CA THR A 24 -9.83 -22.69 4.61
C THR A 24 -9.48 -21.80 5.78
N THR A 25 -8.20 -21.67 6.08
CA THR A 25 -7.73 -20.56 6.91
C THR A 25 -8.04 -19.27 6.12
N ALA A 26 -9.13 -18.62 6.48
CA ALA A 26 -9.33 -17.24 6.14
C ALA A 26 -8.20 -16.46 6.82
N PHE A 27 -7.11 -16.22 6.10
CA PHE A 27 -6.19 -15.15 6.48
C PHE A 27 -6.99 -13.86 6.31
N ALA A 28 -7.59 -13.39 7.40
CA ALA A 28 -7.98 -12.01 7.52
C ALA A 28 -6.68 -11.21 7.36
N GLN A 29 -6.47 -10.67 6.18
CA GLN A 29 -5.39 -9.74 5.92
C GLN A 29 -5.78 -8.48 6.69
N GLU A 30 -5.22 -8.31 7.88
CA GLU A 30 -5.27 -7.05 8.62
C GLU A 30 -4.63 -6.00 7.70
N TYR A 31 -5.49 -5.19 7.08
CA TYR A 31 -5.02 -3.94 6.48
C TYR A 31 -4.48 -3.10 7.62
N PRO A 32 -3.25 -2.59 7.54
CA PRO A 32 -2.76 -1.67 8.54
C PRO A 32 -3.74 -0.49 8.57
N THR A 33 -4.47 -0.38 9.66
CA THR A 33 -5.28 0.79 9.97
C THR A 33 -4.29 1.95 10.03
N GLN A 34 -4.40 2.90 9.12
CA GLN A 34 -3.63 4.14 9.18
C GLN A 34 -3.84 4.75 10.57
N ASN A 35 -2.80 4.69 11.39
CA ASN A 35 -2.77 5.33 12.68
C ASN A 35 -2.50 6.83 12.40
N ASN A 36 -3.57 7.60 12.18
CA ASN A 36 -3.54 9.05 11.95
C ASN A 36 -3.04 9.87 13.17
N ASN A 37 -2.31 9.25 14.08
CA ASN A 37 -1.71 9.86 15.26
C ASN A 37 -0.22 10.15 15.10
N ALA A 38 0.34 10.11 13.88
CA ALA A 38 1.69 10.60 13.64
C ALA A 38 1.74 12.09 13.96
N ARG A 39 2.45 12.45 15.01
CA ARG A 39 2.64 13.83 15.44
C ARG A 39 3.76 14.43 14.61
N TYR A 40 3.42 15.01 13.48
CA TYR A 40 4.36 15.71 12.63
C TYR A 40 4.84 17.03 13.30
N ILE A 41 6.11 17.34 13.14
CA ILE A 41 6.71 18.59 13.66
C ILE A 41 6.49 19.73 12.67
N GLY A 42 6.73 19.48 11.39
CA GLY A 42 6.72 20.47 10.31
C GLY A 42 5.56 20.33 9.33
N ILE A 43 4.74 19.31 9.46
CA ILE A 43 3.69 18.93 8.50
C ILE A 43 2.32 19.07 9.16
N SER A 44 1.37 19.70 8.47
CA SER A 44 -0.04 19.74 8.87
C SER A 44 -0.89 18.69 8.15
N MET A 45 -0.50 18.29 6.95
CA MET A 45 -1.19 17.27 6.16
C MET A 45 -0.20 16.54 5.25
N LEU A 46 -0.29 15.21 5.20
CA LEU A 46 0.43 14.34 4.28
C LEU A 46 -0.51 13.27 3.77
N ASN A 47 -0.59 13.09 2.43
CA ASN A 47 -1.45 12.07 1.82
C ASN A 47 -0.74 11.38 0.66
N ALA A 48 -1.07 10.11 0.48
CA ALA A 48 -0.72 9.28 -0.67
C ALA A 48 -1.99 8.61 -1.21
N ASP A 49 -2.19 8.61 -2.53
CA ASP A 49 -3.35 8.00 -3.17
C ASP A 49 -2.98 7.31 -4.47
N LEU A 50 -3.67 6.19 -4.75
CA LEU A 50 -3.51 5.38 -5.95
C LEU A 50 -4.86 4.90 -6.46
N SER A 51 -5.12 5.13 -7.73
CA SER A 51 -6.18 4.44 -8.47
C SER A 51 -5.62 3.81 -9.74
N ILE A 52 -6.21 2.71 -10.21
CA ILE A 52 -5.84 2.05 -11.46
C ILE A 52 -7.14 1.77 -12.23
N ASP A 53 -7.19 2.18 -13.50
CA ASP A 53 -8.34 1.93 -14.36
C ASP A 53 -8.27 0.52 -15.01
N ASP A 54 -9.35 0.14 -15.69
CA ASP A 54 -9.49 -1.19 -16.34
C ASP A 54 -8.45 -1.44 -17.44
N ASN A 55 -7.75 -0.41 -17.92
CA ASN A 55 -6.70 -0.50 -18.94
C ASN A 55 -5.30 -0.58 -18.33
N GLY A 56 -5.19 -0.60 -16.99
CA GLY A 56 -3.91 -0.61 -16.27
C GLY A 56 -3.23 0.75 -16.18
N LYS A 57 -3.91 1.84 -16.52
CA LYS A 57 -3.39 3.18 -16.31
C LYS A 57 -3.59 3.58 -14.86
N SER A 58 -2.50 3.70 -14.12
CA SER A 58 -2.53 4.22 -12.76
C SER A 58 -2.62 5.75 -12.74
N SER A 59 -3.25 6.29 -11.71
CA SER A 59 -3.21 7.69 -11.32
C SER A 59 -2.67 7.77 -9.90
N CYS A 60 -1.44 8.28 -9.77
CA CYS A 60 -0.71 8.40 -8.51
C CYS A 60 -0.78 9.84 -8.01
N SER A 61 -1.09 10.04 -6.75
CA SER A 61 -1.12 11.36 -6.13
C SER A 61 -0.44 11.33 -4.77
N GLY A 62 0.32 12.40 -4.49
CA GLY A 62 0.96 12.65 -3.22
C GLY A 62 0.96 14.13 -2.93
N ASN A 63 0.63 14.53 -1.71
CA ASN A 63 0.66 15.93 -1.33
C ASN A 63 1.09 16.10 0.13
N VAL A 64 1.78 17.21 0.40
CA VAL A 64 2.15 17.66 1.72
C VAL A 64 1.77 19.12 1.89
N THR A 65 1.28 19.48 3.07
CA THR A 65 1.10 20.86 3.51
C THR A 65 1.92 21.07 4.77
N LEU A 66 2.75 22.13 4.76
CA LEU A 66 3.58 22.47 5.91
C LEU A 66 2.81 23.34 6.90
N ASN A 67 3.16 23.23 8.17
CA ASN A 67 2.50 23.99 9.25
C ASN A 67 3.13 25.37 9.50
N ASN A 68 4.24 25.69 8.80
CA ASN A 68 4.95 26.96 8.91
C ASN A 68 5.35 27.47 7.53
N SER A 69 5.02 28.70 7.20
CA SER A 69 5.29 29.32 5.89
C SER A 69 6.79 29.56 5.62
N GLY A 70 7.63 29.55 6.65
CA GLY A 70 9.09 29.64 6.50
C GLY A 70 9.77 28.30 6.26
N TYR A 71 9.04 27.20 6.29
CA TYR A 71 9.58 25.87 6.01
C TYR A 71 9.54 25.55 4.51
N SER A 72 10.45 24.69 4.09
CA SER A 72 10.45 24.06 2.76
C SER A 72 10.50 22.55 2.90
N ALA A 73 10.16 21.83 1.85
CA ALA A 73 10.28 20.39 1.84
C ALA A 73 10.63 19.86 0.46
N ASP A 74 11.23 18.66 0.45
CA ASP A 74 11.36 17.79 -0.71
C ASP A 74 10.34 16.67 -0.59
N LEU A 75 9.60 16.43 -1.65
CA LEU A 75 8.60 15.37 -1.76
C LEU A 75 9.03 14.38 -2.84
N THR A 76 9.11 13.11 -2.48
CA THR A 76 9.35 11.98 -3.38
C THR A 76 8.13 11.06 -3.34
N MET A 77 7.59 10.74 -4.52
CA MET A 77 6.48 9.80 -4.67
C MET A 77 6.92 8.62 -5.54
N GLU A 78 6.72 7.40 -5.05
CA GLU A 78 7.09 6.17 -5.71
C GLU A 78 5.87 5.28 -5.92
N LEU A 79 5.67 4.77 -7.15
CA LEU A 79 4.75 3.68 -7.43
C LEU A 79 5.51 2.36 -7.27
N ILE A 80 5.05 1.51 -6.37
CA ILE A 80 5.72 0.27 -5.98
C ILE A 80 4.84 -0.93 -6.32
N GLN A 81 5.42 -1.94 -6.98
CA GLN A 81 4.83 -3.27 -7.09
C GLN A 81 5.08 -4.03 -5.79
N VAL A 82 4.04 -4.21 -4.98
CA VAL A 82 4.13 -4.73 -3.61
C VAL A 82 4.69 -6.15 -3.57
N ASP A 83 4.30 -6.99 -4.55
CA ASP A 83 4.68 -8.41 -4.59
C ASP A 83 6.20 -8.64 -4.71
N THR A 84 6.91 -7.69 -5.30
CA THR A 84 8.37 -7.77 -5.56
C THR A 84 9.16 -6.69 -4.84
N GLY A 85 8.51 -5.67 -4.28
CA GLY A 85 9.15 -4.47 -3.74
C GLY A 85 9.75 -3.55 -4.81
N LYS A 86 9.48 -3.82 -6.10
CA LYS A 86 10.06 -3.06 -7.20
C LYS A 86 9.42 -1.68 -7.31
N VAL A 87 10.26 -0.63 -7.35
CA VAL A 87 9.83 0.73 -7.71
C VAL A 87 9.63 0.79 -9.22
N MET A 88 8.39 1.05 -9.64
CA MET A 88 7.99 1.12 -11.04
C MET A 88 8.23 2.51 -11.61
N LYS A 89 8.00 3.54 -10.82
CA LYS A 89 8.18 4.95 -11.21
C LYS A 89 8.39 5.82 -9.98
N THR A 90 9.19 6.86 -10.14
CA THR A 90 9.44 7.90 -9.13
C THR A 90 9.14 9.27 -9.71
N TRP A 91 8.53 10.13 -8.92
CA TRP A 91 8.31 11.55 -9.18
C TRP A 91 8.79 12.34 -7.97
N THR A 92 9.36 13.51 -8.20
CA THR A 92 9.86 14.41 -7.15
C THR A 92 9.37 15.81 -7.39
N ASP A 93 9.19 16.56 -6.31
CA ASP A 93 8.91 17.99 -6.32
C ASP A 93 9.44 18.60 -5.02
N SER A 94 9.63 19.91 -4.99
CA SER A 94 10.09 20.64 -3.81
C SER A 94 9.45 22.01 -3.75
N GLY A 95 9.32 22.55 -2.55
CA GLY A 95 8.71 23.86 -2.38
C GLY A 95 8.47 24.25 -0.94
N SER A 96 7.66 25.29 -0.76
CA SER A 96 7.21 25.79 0.54
C SER A 96 5.68 25.78 0.61
N ILE A 97 5.13 25.77 1.81
CA ILE A 97 3.70 25.83 2.12
C ILE A 97 2.95 24.56 1.72
N SER A 98 2.87 24.26 0.42
CA SER A 98 2.18 23.06 -0.08
C SER A 98 2.83 22.55 -1.37
N ILE A 99 3.13 21.25 -1.41
CA ILE A 99 3.73 20.58 -2.57
C ILE A 99 2.77 19.47 -3.00
N ARG A 100 2.53 19.37 -4.33
CA ARG A 100 1.53 18.44 -4.87
C ARG A 100 2.02 17.77 -6.14
N LEU A 101 2.07 16.46 -6.10
CA LEU A 101 2.18 15.58 -7.26
C LEU A 101 0.82 14.92 -7.46
N THR A 102 0.03 15.39 -8.43
CA THR A 102 -1.35 14.93 -8.63
C THR A 102 -1.51 14.28 -9.99
N ASN A 103 -2.33 13.20 -10.02
CA ASN A 103 -2.71 12.50 -11.26
C ASN A 103 -1.53 12.10 -12.14
N LYS A 104 -0.40 11.68 -11.54
CA LYS A 104 0.77 11.22 -12.28
C LYS A 104 0.49 9.84 -12.87
N PRO A 105 0.45 9.72 -14.21
CA PRO A 105 0.08 8.47 -14.87
C PRO A 105 1.28 7.53 -15.00
N TRP A 106 1.00 6.23 -14.90
CA TRP A 106 1.91 5.16 -15.27
C TRP A 106 1.10 3.93 -15.66
N TYR A 107 1.58 3.12 -16.62
CA TYR A 107 0.91 1.88 -16.97
C TYR A 107 1.50 0.70 -16.19
N VAL A 108 0.63 -0.09 -15.58
CA VAL A 108 0.98 -1.27 -14.77
C VAL A 108 0.47 -2.56 -15.43
N THR A 109 1.05 -3.68 -15.03
CA THR A 109 0.71 -5.01 -15.54
C THR A 109 -0.31 -5.70 -14.63
N SER A 110 -1.28 -6.39 -15.22
CA SER A 110 -2.29 -7.15 -14.47
C SER A 110 -1.69 -8.32 -13.69
N GLY A 111 -2.39 -8.79 -12.67
CA GLY A 111 -2.00 -9.89 -11.81
C GLY A 111 -1.12 -9.48 -10.61
N HIS A 112 -0.86 -8.21 -10.41
CA HIS A 112 -0.01 -7.68 -9.34
C HIS A 112 -0.72 -6.70 -8.43
N ARG A 113 -0.10 -6.44 -7.28
CA ARG A 113 -0.54 -5.44 -6.29
C ARG A 113 0.39 -4.24 -6.33
N TYR A 114 -0.20 -3.06 -6.24
CA TYR A 114 0.52 -1.79 -6.34
C TYR A 114 0.18 -0.87 -5.17
N GLN A 115 1.12 -0.01 -4.81
CA GLN A 115 0.98 0.99 -3.75
C GLN A 115 1.79 2.22 -4.11
N VAL A 116 1.29 3.39 -3.75
CA VAL A 116 2.07 4.64 -3.77
C VAL A 116 2.69 4.86 -2.40
N LYS A 117 3.98 5.18 -2.35
CA LYS A 117 4.68 5.66 -1.17
C LYS A 117 5.13 7.09 -1.41
N VAL A 118 4.84 7.96 -0.46
CA VAL A 118 5.26 9.36 -0.43
C VAL A 118 6.24 9.55 0.71
N THR A 119 7.44 10.04 0.41
CA THR A 119 8.46 10.41 1.40
C THR A 119 8.66 11.92 1.37
N VAL A 120 8.65 12.54 2.55
CA VAL A 120 8.80 14.00 2.69
C VAL A 120 9.95 14.29 3.66
N THR A 121 10.86 15.18 3.25
CA THR A 121 11.88 15.76 4.12
C THR A 121 11.62 17.24 4.28
N VAL A 122 11.40 17.69 5.50
CA VAL A 122 11.09 19.09 5.85
C VAL A 122 12.33 19.80 6.35
N TYR A 123 12.53 21.02 5.88
CA TYR A 123 13.64 21.91 6.27
C TYR A 123 13.08 23.17 6.94
N ASN A 124 13.78 23.63 7.98
CA ASN A 124 13.45 24.88 8.64
C ASN A 124 14.00 26.10 7.87
N THR A 125 13.77 27.31 8.37
CA THR A 125 14.20 28.58 7.77
C THR A 125 15.72 28.72 7.60
N SER A 126 16.52 27.93 8.30
CA SER A 126 17.99 27.88 8.15
C SER A 126 18.44 26.78 7.18
N GLY A 127 17.52 26.06 6.52
CA GLY A 127 17.83 24.97 5.60
C GLY A 127 18.24 23.66 6.28
N LYS A 128 18.06 23.54 7.62
CA LYS A 128 18.33 22.31 8.35
C LYS A 128 17.12 21.38 8.27
N SER A 129 17.36 20.10 7.92
CA SER A 129 16.32 19.06 8.00
C SER A 129 15.85 18.89 9.45
N ILE A 130 14.53 18.96 9.65
CA ILE A 130 13.89 18.83 10.96
C ILE A 130 13.00 17.59 11.06
N GLU A 131 12.59 17.04 9.93
CA GLU A 131 11.70 15.87 9.87
C GLU A 131 11.85 15.14 8.54
N THR A 132 11.81 13.81 8.59
CA THR A 132 11.60 12.96 7.40
C THR A 132 10.54 11.93 7.77
N THR A 133 9.52 11.81 6.93
CA THR A 133 8.39 10.91 7.18
C THR A 133 7.86 10.32 5.89
N GLU A 134 7.10 9.24 6.02
CA GLU A 134 6.51 8.51 4.90
C GLU A 134 5.00 8.34 5.10
N GLU A 135 4.27 8.32 4.00
CA GLU A 135 2.85 7.96 3.92
C GLU A 135 2.65 7.01 2.75
N VAL A 136 1.74 6.05 2.90
CA VAL A 136 1.43 5.07 1.86
C VAL A 136 -0.04 5.04 1.54
N SER A 137 -0.37 4.84 0.26
CA SER A 137 -1.74 4.65 -0.19
C SER A 137 -2.29 3.27 0.21
N SER A 138 -3.58 3.06 0.04
CA SER A 138 -4.15 1.72 -0.01
C SER A 138 -3.49 0.89 -1.11
N ILE A 139 -3.43 -0.43 -0.90
CA ILE A 139 -2.95 -1.38 -1.92
C ILE A 139 -4.07 -1.60 -2.94
N VAL A 140 -3.76 -1.44 -4.22
CA VAL A 140 -4.65 -1.70 -5.35
C VAL A 140 -4.15 -2.93 -6.11
N LYS A 141 -5.03 -3.90 -6.35
CA LYS A 141 -4.77 -5.04 -7.22
C LYS A 141 -5.29 -4.74 -8.63
N PHE A 142 -4.48 -4.99 -9.62
CA PHE A 142 -4.83 -4.90 -11.03
C PHE A 142 -4.62 -6.22 -11.74
#